data_5af9bebf0297f5940dd9aadaf4318fab
#
_entry.id   5af9bebf0297f5940dd9aadaf4318fab
#
_cell.length_a   1.000
_cell.length_b   1.000
_cell.length_c   1.000
_cell.angle_alpha   90.00
_cell.angle_beta   90.00
_cell.angle_gamma   90.00
#
_symmetry.space_group_name_H-M   'P 1'
#
loop_
_entity.id
_entity.type
_entity.pdbx_description
1 polymer ?
#
loop_
_entity_poly.entity_id
_entity_poly.type
_entity_poly.pdbx_seq_one_letter_code
_entity_poly.pdbx_strand_id
1 'polypeptide(L)'
;MRTKKKKQSSNKTLPLLIIAVLIGLMAYKYRLLDEKFLKGLPDIIPTEQTSALPSSAPADALEIPVMQSRTGGQLIKRKGYTLSYNADYKTPQWVAWELTGKETKGKEERTDKFLPDPDVRGAKAYSNDYTKSGYDRGHMAPAADMKWSKQAMAESFYMSNICPQNPNLNRGDWNDLEEKSRQWAKKYGAVYIA
;
A
#
# COMPACT_ATOMS: atom_id res chain seq x y z
N MET A 1 -2.19 56.17 32.40
CA MET A 1 -2.53 54.79 32.14
C MET A 1 -1.50 54.19 31.15
N ARG A 2 -0.58 53.34 31.63
CA ARG A 2 0.45 52.69 30.79
C ARG A 2 -0.01 51.28 30.42
N THR A 3 -0.34 51.06 29.16
CA THR A 3 -0.69 49.71 28.61
C THR A 3 0.58 48.86 28.42
N LYS A 4 0.65 47.74 29.14
CA LYS A 4 1.72 46.74 28.98
C LYS A 4 1.47 45.92 27.69
N LYS A 5 2.36 46.03 26.70
CA LYS A 5 2.40 45.13 25.54
C LYS A 5 2.86 43.74 25.98
N LYS A 6 2.04 42.73 25.76
CA LYS A 6 2.35 41.30 25.95
C LYS A 6 3.33 40.87 24.86
N LYS A 7 4.51 40.41 25.24
CA LYS A 7 5.54 39.87 24.35
C LYS A 7 5.06 38.48 23.87
N GLN A 8 4.76 38.35 22.60
CA GLN A 8 4.41 37.07 21.96
C GLN A 8 5.72 36.28 21.73
N SER A 9 5.88 35.18 22.47
CA SER A 9 6.98 34.22 22.27
C SER A 9 6.71 33.45 20.98
N SER A 10 7.46 33.72 19.91
CA SER A 10 7.39 32.91 18.70
C SER A 10 8.21 31.63 18.91
N ASN A 11 7.55 30.48 18.92
CA ASN A 11 8.19 29.16 18.96
C ASN A 11 9.01 28.94 17.68
N LYS A 12 10.30 29.37 17.70
CA LYS A 12 11.25 29.15 16.60
C LYS A 12 11.79 27.71 16.52
N THR A 13 11.43 26.85 17.46
CA THR A 13 11.92 25.45 17.56
C THR A 13 11.25 24.48 16.59
N LEU A 14 9.98 24.72 16.24
CA LEU A 14 9.22 23.83 15.35
C LEU A 14 9.80 23.70 13.92
N PRO A 15 10.18 24.81 13.24
CA PRO A 15 10.80 24.72 11.91
C PRO A 15 12.18 24.06 11.93
N LEU A 16 12.96 24.23 12.99
CA LEU A 16 14.28 23.58 13.14
C LEU A 16 14.16 22.05 13.27
N LEU A 17 13.14 21.56 13.96
CA LEU A 17 12.88 20.13 14.12
C LEU A 17 12.47 19.48 12.79
N ILE A 18 11.63 20.14 12.00
CA ILE A 18 11.22 19.69 10.66
C ILE A 18 12.43 19.62 9.71
N ILE A 19 13.29 20.61 9.73
CA ILE A 19 14.51 20.62 8.91
C ILE A 19 15.46 19.49 9.31
N ALA A 20 15.64 19.22 10.61
CA ALA A 20 16.48 18.13 11.08
C ALA A 20 15.95 16.75 10.65
N VAL A 21 14.61 16.53 10.69
CA VAL A 21 13.97 15.30 10.20
C VAL A 21 14.16 15.14 8.68
N LEU A 22 13.98 16.21 7.91
CA LEU A 22 14.16 16.17 6.45
C LEU A 22 15.63 15.89 6.07
N ILE A 23 16.61 16.47 6.78
CA ILE A 23 18.03 16.19 6.58
C ILE A 23 18.35 14.74 6.94
N GLY A 24 17.78 14.20 8.03
CA GLY A 24 17.94 12.81 8.42
C GLY A 24 17.37 11.83 7.39
N LEU A 25 16.19 12.11 6.85
CA LEU A 25 15.58 11.30 5.79
C LEU A 25 16.38 11.36 4.48
N MET A 26 16.93 12.53 4.15
CA MET A 26 17.79 12.70 2.98
C MET A 26 19.13 11.95 3.15
N ALA A 27 19.76 12.03 4.30
CA ALA A 27 20.98 11.31 4.62
C ALA A 27 20.78 9.78 4.61
N TYR A 28 19.62 9.30 5.06
CA TYR A 28 19.21 7.89 4.97
C TYR A 28 19.01 7.46 3.51
N LYS A 29 18.29 8.24 2.70
CA LYS A 29 18.03 7.97 1.28
C LYS A 29 19.34 7.86 0.47
N TYR A 30 20.34 8.67 0.79
CA TYR A 30 21.65 8.67 0.10
C TYR A 30 22.71 7.79 0.78
N ARG A 31 22.34 6.92 1.75
CA ARG A 31 23.27 6.07 2.50
C ARG A 31 24.45 6.83 3.15
N LEU A 32 24.23 8.07 3.54
CA LEU A 32 25.22 8.89 4.23
C LEU A 32 25.28 8.62 5.74
N LEU A 33 24.34 7.83 6.28
CA LEU A 33 24.30 7.41 7.68
C LEU A 33 24.68 5.93 7.80
N ASP A 34 25.73 5.66 8.56
CA ASP A 34 26.17 4.31 8.93
C ASP A 34 25.17 3.68 9.93
N GLU A 35 24.99 2.36 9.88
CA GLU A 35 24.13 1.61 10.84
C GLU A 35 24.55 1.81 12.31
N LYS A 36 25.82 2.13 12.56
CA LYS A 36 26.30 2.46 13.90
C LYS A 36 25.73 3.76 14.46
N PHE A 37 25.44 4.73 13.60
CA PHE A 37 24.85 6.00 14.03
C PHE A 37 23.39 5.81 14.50
N LEU A 38 22.65 4.91 13.85
CA LEU A 38 21.25 4.63 14.20
C LEU A 38 21.10 3.90 15.55
N LYS A 39 22.11 3.12 15.97
CA LYS A 39 22.11 2.42 17.27
C LYS A 39 22.37 3.32 18.47
N GLY A 40 22.81 4.56 18.26
CA GLY A 40 23.08 5.53 19.32
C GLY A 40 21.98 6.58 19.53
N LEU A 41 20.90 6.54 18.77
CA LEU A 41 19.77 7.45 18.97
C LEU A 41 18.93 6.97 20.16
N PRO A 42 18.57 7.86 21.09
CA PRO A 42 17.60 7.50 22.14
C PRO A 42 16.29 7.08 21.49
N ASP A 43 15.62 6.06 22.05
CA ASP A 43 14.28 5.60 21.65
C ASP A 43 13.27 6.75 21.76
N ILE A 44 13.17 7.57 20.71
CA ILE A 44 12.21 8.67 20.62
C ILE A 44 10.87 8.17 20.05
N ILE A 45 10.77 6.89 19.71
CA ILE A 45 9.52 6.28 19.33
C ILE A 45 8.78 5.96 20.65
N PRO A 46 7.64 6.59 20.92
CA PRO A 46 6.82 6.17 22.05
C PRO A 46 6.51 4.68 21.82
N THR A 47 6.93 3.84 22.73
CA THR A 47 6.47 2.45 22.79
C THR A 47 4.98 2.54 23.10
N GLU A 48 4.14 2.60 22.06
CA GLU A 48 2.71 2.40 22.25
C GLU A 48 2.56 1.06 22.95
N GLN A 49 2.02 1.14 24.16
CA GLN A 49 1.53 -0.03 24.86
C GLN A 49 0.63 -0.78 23.89
N THR A 50 1.07 -1.97 23.49
CA THR A 50 0.27 -2.93 22.76
C THR A 50 -0.98 -3.22 23.58
N SER A 51 -2.00 -2.35 23.48
CA SER A 51 -3.34 -2.74 23.84
C SER A 51 -3.68 -3.90 22.91
N ALA A 52 -3.91 -5.06 23.48
CA ALA A 52 -4.25 -6.28 22.78
C ALA A 52 -5.28 -5.96 21.70
N LEU A 53 -4.90 -6.16 20.44
CA LEU A 53 -5.81 -6.13 19.31
C LEU A 53 -6.97 -7.09 19.60
N PRO A 54 -8.23 -6.70 19.36
CA PRO A 54 -9.34 -7.62 19.53
C PRO A 54 -9.11 -8.84 18.65
N SER A 55 -8.98 -9.99 19.30
CA SER A 55 -8.76 -11.31 18.72
C SER A 55 -10.01 -11.77 17.95
N SER A 56 -10.21 -11.26 16.74
CA SER A 56 -11.27 -11.73 15.85
C SER A 56 -10.87 -11.85 14.37
N ALA A 57 -9.61 -11.56 14.01
CA ALA A 57 -9.09 -11.97 12.72
C ALA A 57 -8.73 -13.46 12.80
N PRO A 58 -9.12 -14.31 11.83
CA PRO A 58 -8.61 -15.67 11.76
C PRO A 58 -7.07 -15.60 11.69
N ALA A 59 -6.40 -16.45 12.48
CA ALA A 59 -4.93 -16.48 12.58
C ALA A 59 -4.21 -16.69 11.22
N ASP A 60 -4.97 -17.00 10.19
CA ASP A 60 -4.50 -17.36 8.85
C ASP A 60 -4.72 -16.24 7.81
N ALA A 61 -5.07 -15.02 8.20
CA ALA A 61 -5.38 -13.92 7.28
C ALA A 61 -4.83 -12.59 7.81
N LEU A 62 -3.52 -12.57 8.08
CA LEU A 62 -2.82 -11.41 8.65
C LEU A 62 -2.81 -10.19 7.73
N GLU A 63 -3.03 -10.41 6.43
CA GLU A 63 -3.11 -9.35 5.42
C GLU A 63 -4.44 -8.58 5.47
N ILE A 64 -5.51 -9.17 6.00
CA ILE A 64 -6.85 -8.58 5.93
C ILE A 64 -7.00 -7.43 6.93
N PRO A 65 -7.26 -6.18 6.46
CA PRO A 65 -7.42 -5.04 7.34
C PRO A 65 -8.61 -5.20 8.28
N VAL A 66 -8.39 -4.91 9.57
CA VAL A 66 -9.49 -4.79 10.55
C VAL A 66 -10.11 -3.41 10.40
N MET A 67 -11.27 -3.35 9.78
CA MET A 67 -12.00 -2.10 9.59
C MET A 67 -12.79 -1.71 10.84
N GLN A 68 -12.49 -0.56 11.42
CA GLN A 68 -13.21 -0.02 12.59
C GLN A 68 -14.63 0.49 12.24
N SER A 69 -14.91 0.76 10.97
CA SER A 69 -16.23 1.12 10.50
C SER A 69 -16.62 0.28 9.27
N ARG A 70 -17.91 -0.02 9.14
CA ARG A 70 -18.45 -0.66 7.94
C ARG A 70 -18.53 0.39 6.83
N THR A 71 -17.48 0.53 6.05
CA THR A 71 -17.40 1.49 4.93
C THR A 71 -18.20 1.05 3.69
N GLY A 72 -19.13 0.10 3.83
CA GLY A 72 -20.09 -0.25 2.76
C GLY A 72 -19.50 -0.94 1.52
N GLY A 73 -18.22 -1.29 1.51
CA GLY A 73 -17.59 -1.97 0.38
C GLY A 73 -18.03 -3.44 0.25
N GLN A 74 -18.07 -3.93 -0.98
CA GLN A 74 -18.27 -5.35 -1.25
C GLN A 74 -16.95 -6.11 -1.06
N LEU A 75 -16.91 -7.06 -0.12
CA LEU A 75 -15.77 -7.96 0.03
C LEU A 75 -15.76 -8.98 -1.11
N ILE A 76 -14.66 -9.09 -1.83
CA ILE A 76 -14.45 -10.04 -2.93
C ILE A 76 -13.14 -10.78 -2.66
N LYS A 77 -13.21 -12.12 -2.65
CA LYS A 77 -12.06 -12.99 -2.47
C LYS A 77 -11.64 -13.58 -3.81
N ARG A 78 -10.36 -13.48 -4.15
CA ARG A 78 -9.73 -14.01 -5.34
C ARG A 78 -8.69 -15.07 -4.99
N LYS A 79 -8.17 -15.75 -5.98
CA LYS A 79 -7.16 -16.80 -5.78
C LYS A 79 -5.90 -16.27 -5.10
N GLY A 80 -5.46 -15.06 -5.46
CA GLY A 80 -4.21 -14.48 -4.98
C GLY A 80 -4.38 -13.25 -4.09
N TYR A 81 -5.60 -12.74 -3.87
CA TYR A 81 -5.84 -11.55 -3.05
C TYR A 81 -7.29 -11.47 -2.59
N THR A 82 -7.54 -10.60 -1.62
CA THR A 82 -8.88 -10.21 -1.18
C THR A 82 -9.00 -8.69 -1.30
N LEU A 83 -10.17 -8.18 -1.63
CA LEU A 83 -10.40 -6.74 -1.74
C LEU A 83 -11.77 -6.33 -1.18
N SER A 84 -11.87 -5.05 -0.83
CA SER A 84 -13.15 -4.37 -0.61
C SER A 84 -13.40 -3.42 -1.78
N TYR A 85 -14.49 -3.63 -2.51
CA TYR A 85 -14.84 -2.83 -3.68
C TYR A 85 -15.92 -1.80 -3.35
N ASN A 86 -15.71 -0.58 -3.81
CA ASN A 86 -16.69 0.50 -3.73
C ASN A 86 -17.35 0.71 -5.10
N ALA A 87 -18.64 0.40 -5.20
CA ALA A 87 -19.38 0.53 -6.46
C ALA A 87 -19.66 2.00 -6.86
N ASP A 88 -19.72 2.92 -5.89
CA ASP A 88 -19.96 4.34 -6.18
C ASP A 88 -18.77 4.98 -6.87
N TYR A 89 -17.55 4.62 -6.42
CA TYR A 89 -16.29 5.08 -7.02
C TYR A 89 -15.77 4.14 -8.12
N LYS A 90 -16.32 2.92 -8.22
CA LYS A 90 -15.86 1.87 -9.13
C LYS A 90 -14.37 1.51 -8.95
N THR A 91 -13.88 1.56 -7.72
CA THR A 91 -12.49 1.27 -7.35
C THR A 91 -12.43 0.40 -6.11
N PRO A 92 -11.32 -0.33 -5.87
CA PRO A 92 -11.10 -0.95 -4.57
C PRO A 92 -10.86 0.12 -3.50
N GLN A 93 -11.38 -0.12 -2.29
CA GLN A 93 -11.04 0.66 -1.10
C GLN A 93 -9.71 0.19 -0.51
N TRP A 94 -9.48 -1.10 -0.57
CA TRP A 94 -8.23 -1.77 -0.25
C TRP A 94 -8.14 -3.10 -1.00
N VAL A 95 -6.93 -3.56 -1.21
CA VAL A 95 -6.61 -4.89 -1.74
C VAL A 95 -5.51 -5.46 -0.86
N ALA A 96 -5.69 -6.70 -0.41
CA ALA A 96 -4.78 -7.33 0.52
C ALA A 96 -4.38 -8.74 0.08
N TRP A 97 -3.09 -9.08 0.25
CA TRP A 97 -2.57 -10.40 -0.09
C TRP A 97 -1.34 -10.76 0.74
N GLU A 98 -1.14 -12.05 0.96
CA GLU A 98 0.14 -12.59 1.35
C GLU A 98 0.97 -12.84 0.08
N LEU A 99 2.24 -12.46 0.11
CA LEU A 99 3.22 -12.80 -0.92
C LEU A 99 4.32 -13.63 -0.31
N THR A 100 4.38 -14.92 -0.68
CA THR A 100 5.43 -15.82 -0.19
C THR A 100 6.65 -15.81 -1.12
N GLY A 101 7.82 -16.10 -0.55
CA GLY A 101 9.05 -16.27 -1.34
C GLY A 101 8.96 -17.38 -2.40
N LYS A 102 8.08 -18.38 -2.20
CA LYS A 102 7.80 -19.45 -3.17
C LYS A 102 7.01 -18.90 -4.37
N GLU A 103 6.01 -18.08 -4.14
CA GLU A 103 5.16 -17.49 -5.17
C GLU A 103 5.93 -16.53 -6.10
N THR A 104 6.96 -15.86 -5.57
CA THR A 104 7.83 -15.00 -6.40
C THR A 104 8.61 -15.75 -7.49
N LYS A 105 8.61 -17.09 -7.46
CA LYS A 105 9.27 -17.96 -8.46
C LYS A 105 8.32 -18.40 -9.59
N GLY A 106 7.06 -17.97 -9.55
CA GLY A 106 6.08 -18.26 -10.57
C GLY A 106 6.52 -17.80 -11.96
N LYS A 107 6.02 -18.47 -13.02
CA LYS A 107 6.43 -18.24 -14.40
C LYS A 107 5.27 -17.97 -15.35
N GLU A 108 4.04 -17.85 -14.84
CA GLU A 108 2.88 -17.51 -15.67
C GLU A 108 3.11 -16.19 -16.39
N GLU A 109 2.79 -16.17 -17.66
CA GLU A 109 2.91 -14.97 -18.47
C GLU A 109 1.79 -13.99 -18.19
N ARG A 110 2.10 -12.69 -18.33
CA ARG A 110 1.15 -11.61 -18.16
C ARG A 110 0.08 -11.68 -19.25
N THR A 111 -1.20 -11.58 -18.86
CA THR A 111 -2.33 -11.70 -19.82
C THR A 111 -2.70 -10.40 -20.50
N ASP A 112 -2.50 -9.26 -19.85
CA ASP A 112 -2.90 -7.90 -20.27
C ASP A 112 -4.39 -7.76 -20.66
N LYS A 113 -5.23 -8.71 -20.22
CA LYS A 113 -6.67 -8.76 -20.49
C LYS A 113 -7.46 -8.13 -19.37
N PHE A 114 -7.60 -6.82 -19.39
CA PHE A 114 -8.42 -6.09 -18.43
C PHE A 114 -9.91 -6.34 -18.67
N LEU A 115 -10.56 -7.00 -17.72
CA LEU A 115 -11.97 -7.40 -17.80
C LEU A 115 -12.77 -6.84 -16.60
N PRO A 116 -14.05 -6.50 -16.80
CA PRO A 116 -14.91 -6.21 -15.67
C PRO A 116 -15.00 -7.42 -14.76
N ASP A 117 -14.96 -7.19 -13.45
CA ASP A 117 -15.05 -8.28 -12.48
C ASP A 117 -16.46 -8.86 -12.46
N PRO A 118 -16.64 -10.19 -12.69
CA PRO A 118 -17.95 -10.81 -12.73
C PRO A 118 -18.68 -10.74 -11.38
N ASP A 119 -17.94 -10.79 -10.26
CA ASP A 119 -18.54 -10.87 -8.92
C ASP A 119 -18.87 -9.50 -8.32
N VAL A 120 -18.48 -8.40 -8.96
CA VAL A 120 -18.87 -7.06 -8.52
C VAL A 120 -20.39 -6.90 -8.68
N ARG A 121 -21.05 -6.52 -7.60
CA ARG A 121 -22.47 -6.12 -7.57
C ARG A 121 -22.55 -4.59 -7.72
N GLY A 122 -23.50 -4.12 -8.52
CA GLY A 122 -23.68 -2.70 -8.79
C GLY A 122 -22.78 -2.17 -9.91
N ALA A 123 -22.35 -0.92 -9.82
CA ALA A 123 -21.57 -0.29 -10.86
C ALA A 123 -20.15 -0.88 -10.93
N LYS A 124 -19.72 -1.23 -12.15
CA LYS A 124 -18.42 -1.83 -12.45
C LYS A 124 -17.51 -0.86 -13.18
N ALA A 125 -16.22 -0.96 -12.95
CA ALA A 125 -15.23 -0.31 -13.81
C ALA A 125 -15.02 -1.13 -15.09
N TYR A 126 -14.76 -0.43 -16.18
CA TYR A 126 -14.42 -1.00 -17.48
C TYR A 126 -13.08 -0.44 -17.96
N SER A 127 -12.37 -1.21 -18.76
CA SER A 127 -11.08 -0.79 -19.33
C SER A 127 -11.19 0.54 -20.12
N ASN A 128 -12.35 0.78 -20.76
CA ASN A 128 -12.62 2.00 -21.53
C ASN A 128 -12.76 3.25 -20.66
N ASP A 129 -13.09 3.12 -19.38
CA ASP A 129 -13.19 4.26 -18.44
C ASP A 129 -11.84 4.99 -18.31
N TYR A 130 -10.74 4.28 -18.59
CA TYR A 130 -9.38 4.81 -18.54
C TYR A 130 -8.87 5.36 -19.87
N THR A 131 -9.61 5.16 -20.98
CA THR A 131 -9.18 5.60 -22.30
C THR A 131 -9.16 7.12 -22.39
N LYS A 132 -7.99 7.68 -22.71
CA LYS A 132 -7.76 9.15 -22.76
C LYS A 132 -8.01 9.88 -21.44
N SER A 133 -8.04 9.17 -20.31
CA SER A 133 -8.23 9.76 -18.98
C SER A 133 -6.99 10.50 -18.46
N GLY A 134 -5.80 10.23 -19.01
CA GLY A 134 -4.53 10.69 -18.49
C GLY A 134 -3.97 9.81 -17.35
N TYR A 135 -4.69 8.77 -16.95
CA TYR A 135 -4.27 7.80 -15.91
C TYR A 135 -3.97 6.44 -16.50
N ASP A 136 -3.01 5.75 -15.90
CA ASP A 136 -2.78 4.32 -16.15
C ASP A 136 -3.83 3.46 -15.42
N ARG A 137 -4.06 2.26 -15.94
CA ARG A 137 -4.78 1.19 -15.24
C ARG A 137 -3.80 0.56 -14.24
N GLY A 138 -3.69 1.20 -13.07
CA GLY A 138 -2.76 0.78 -12.03
C GLY A 138 -3.29 -0.43 -11.25
N HIS A 139 -2.46 -1.48 -11.16
CA HIS A 139 -2.77 -2.62 -10.30
C HIS A 139 -2.59 -2.26 -8.83
N MET A 140 -3.51 -2.72 -7.97
CA MET A 140 -3.31 -2.73 -6.54
C MET A 140 -2.51 -3.97 -6.12
N ALA A 141 -3.04 -5.18 -6.33
CA ALA A 141 -2.24 -6.40 -6.25
C ALA A 141 -1.54 -6.65 -7.60
N PRO A 142 -0.20 -6.60 -7.66
CA PRO A 142 0.54 -6.63 -8.93
C PRO A 142 0.42 -7.95 -9.67
N ALA A 143 0.31 -7.90 -10.99
CA ALA A 143 0.36 -9.11 -11.83
C ALA A 143 1.67 -9.90 -11.64
N ALA A 144 2.78 -9.22 -11.34
CA ALA A 144 4.06 -9.88 -11.09
C ALA A 144 4.07 -10.75 -9.83
N ASP A 145 3.21 -10.47 -8.86
CA ASP A 145 3.05 -11.26 -7.64
C ASP A 145 2.15 -12.48 -7.85
N MET A 146 1.39 -12.51 -8.97
CA MET A 146 0.42 -13.57 -9.30
C MET A 146 0.94 -14.60 -10.30
N LYS A 147 2.22 -14.58 -10.61
CA LYS A 147 2.86 -15.49 -11.60
C LYS A 147 2.91 -16.97 -11.20
N TRP A 148 2.52 -17.31 -9.99
CA TRP A 148 2.49 -18.66 -9.47
C TRP A 148 1.24 -19.46 -9.87
N SER A 149 0.20 -18.80 -10.39
CA SER A 149 -1.06 -19.43 -10.79
C SER A 149 -1.68 -18.71 -11.98
N LYS A 150 -2.05 -19.46 -13.01
CA LYS A 150 -2.76 -18.97 -14.19
C LYS A 150 -4.06 -18.25 -13.82
N GLN A 151 -4.80 -18.78 -12.82
CA GLN A 151 -6.02 -18.16 -12.33
C GLN A 151 -5.71 -16.84 -11.59
N ALA A 152 -4.75 -16.82 -10.66
CA ALA A 152 -4.38 -15.62 -9.93
C ALA A 152 -3.90 -14.52 -10.90
N MET A 153 -3.10 -14.89 -11.92
CA MET A 153 -2.68 -13.99 -12.99
C MET A 153 -3.88 -13.40 -13.74
N ALA A 154 -4.83 -14.22 -14.17
CA ALA A 154 -6.00 -13.74 -14.90
C ALA A 154 -6.88 -12.82 -14.03
N GLU A 155 -7.10 -13.19 -12.77
CA GLU A 155 -7.90 -12.42 -11.82
C GLU A 155 -7.25 -11.08 -11.46
N SER A 156 -5.91 -10.97 -11.47
CA SER A 156 -5.23 -9.69 -11.20
C SER A 156 -5.56 -8.60 -12.21
N PHE A 157 -6.05 -8.97 -13.40
CA PHE A 157 -6.53 -8.07 -14.45
C PHE A 157 -8.03 -7.74 -14.37
N TYR A 158 -8.73 -8.20 -13.34
CA TYR A 158 -10.09 -7.69 -13.11
C TYR A 158 -10.06 -6.23 -12.70
N MET A 159 -10.97 -5.44 -13.29
CA MET A 159 -11.05 -4.01 -13.06
C MET A 159 -11.36 -3.64 -11.59
N SER A 160 -11.80 -4.60 -10.77
CA SER A 160 -11.95 -4.42 -9.33
C SER A 160 -10.61 -4.31 -8.58
N ASN A 161 -9.51 -4.80 -9.18
CA ASN A 161 -8.15 -4.69 -8.67
C ASN A 161 -7.40 -3.46 -9.23
N ILE A 162 -8.06 -2.64 -10.04
CA ILE A 162 -7.44 -1.55 -10.80
C ILE A 162 -7.94 -0.21 -10.27
N CYS A 163 -7.03 0.73 -10.11
CA CYS A 163 -7.35 2.13 -9.80
C CYS A 163 -6.68 3.10 -10.78
N PRO A 164 -7.20 4.35 -10.92
CA PRO A 164 -6.53 5.38 -11.69
C PRO A 164 -5.21 5.77 -11.00
N GLN A 165 -4.08 5.47 -11.65
CA GLN A 165 -2.77 5.87 -11.15
C GLN A 165 -2.10 6.87 -12.09
N ASN A 166 -1.43 7.88 -11.51
CA ASN A 166 -0.57 8.76 -12.28
C ASN A 166 0.52 7.92 -12.98
N PRO A 167 0.78 8.10 -14.30
CA PRO A 167 1.76 7.29 -15.02
C PRO A 167 3.17 7.31 -14.42
N ASN A 168 3.63 8.46 -13.90
CA ASN A 168 4.94 8.55 -13.26
C ASN A 168 4.98 7.76 -11.94
N LEU A 169 3.91 7.80 -11.15
CA LEU A 169 3.79 6.99 -9.95
C LEU A 169 3.76 5.50 -10.29
N ASN A 170 2.84 5.09 -11.19
CA ASN A 170 2.62 3.69 -11.55
C ASN A 170 3.89 3.01 -12.09
N ARG A 171 4.65 3.73 -12.93
CA ARG A 171 5.86 3.21 -13.59
C ARG A 171 7.16 3.49 -12.83
N GLY A 172 7.09 4.32 -11.79
CA GLY A 172 8.21 4.69 -10.93
C GLY A 172 8.07 4.12 -9.52
N ASP A 173 7.85 4.98 -8.52
CA ASP A 173 7.89 4.62 -7.09
C ASP A 173 6.97 3.44 -6.72
N TRP A 174 5.80 3.30 -7.39
CA TRP A 174 4.91 2.17 -7.16
C TRP A 174 5.53 0.85 -7.63
N ASN A 175 6.07 0.84 -8.86
CA ASN A 175 6.80 -0.34 -9.38
C ASN A 175 8.01 -0.69 -8.50
N ASP A 176 8.74 0.30 -7.99
CA ASP A 176 9.90 0.08 -7.10
C ASP A 176 9.46 -0.56 -5.78
N LEU A 177 8.31 -0.13 -5.23
CA LEU A 177 7.73 -0.73 -4.03
C LEU A 177 7.31 -2.18 -4.26
N GLU A 178 6.67 -2.48 -5.39
CA GLU A 178 6.30 -3.84 -5.79
C GLU A 178 7.55 -4.75 -5.90
N GLU A 179 8.61 -4.27 -6.54
CA GLU A 179 9.88 -5.02 -6.64
C GLU A 179 10.51 -5.25 -5.27
N LYS A 180 10.44 -4.25 -4.40
CA LYS A 180 10.95 -4.32 -3.04
C LYS A 180 10.18 -5.34 -2.20
N SER A 181 8.86 -5.37 -2.32
CA SER A 181 8.01 -6.35 -1.65
C SER A 181 8.37 -7.78 -2.05
N ARG A 182 8.61 -8.02 -3.35
CA ARG A 182 9.10 -9.33 -3.83
C ARG A 182 10.49 -9.68 -3.28
N GLN A 183 11.39 -8.70 -3.12
CA GLN A 183 12.70 -8.93 -2.49
C GLN A 183 12.54 -9.31 -1.02
N TRP A 184 11.66 -8.65 -0.29
CA TRP A 184 11.38 -8.97 1.11
C TRP A 184 10.74 -10.34 1.26
N ALA A 185 9.77 -10.70 0.44
CA ALA A 185 9.18 -12.04 0.45
C ALA A 185 10.24 -13.14 0.23
N LYS A 186 11.17 -12.94 -0.72
CA LYS A 186 12.30 -13.86 -0.93
C LYS A 186 13.24 -13.93 0.27
N LYS A 187 13.50 -12.80 0.93
CA LYS A 187 14.45 -12.72 2.04
C LYS A 187 13.88 -13.24 3.36
N TYR A 188 12.62 -12.94 3.64
CA TYR A 188 12.00 -13.20 4.94
C TYR A 188 10.96 -14.33 4.91
N GLY A 189 10.69 -14.92 3.74
CA GLY A 189 9.74 -16.02 3.58
C GLY A 189 8.37 -15.55 3.11
N ALA A 190 7.80 -14.52 3.71
CA ALA A 190 6.53 -13.92 3.33
C ALA A 190 6.50 -12.42 3.64
N VAL A 191 5.59 -11.70 2.97
CA VAL A 191 5.17 -10.32 3.26
C VAL A 191 3.65 -10.26 3.18
N TYR A 192 3.04 -9.60 4.14
CA TYR A 192 1.61 -9.31 4.17
C TYR A 192 1.41 -7.86 3.71
N ILE A 193 0.55 -7.65 2.74
CA ILE A 193 0.37 -6.37 2.05
C ILE A 193 -1.12 -6.02 2.04
N ALA A 194 -1.45 -4.76 2.37
CA ALA A 194 -2.80 -4.21 2.32
C ALA A 194 -2.81 -2.74 1.90
#